data_fe3ed788d56a5addad7320c13ea313de
#
_entry.id   fe3ed788d56a5addad7320c13ea313de
#
_cell.length_a   1.000
_cell.length_b   1.000
_cell.length_c   1.000
_cell.angle_alpha   90.00
_cell.angle_beta   90.00
_cell.angle_gamma   90.00
#
_symmetry.space_group_name_H-M   'P 1'
#
loop_
_entity.id
_entity.type
_entity.pdbx_description
1 polymer ?
#
loop_
_entity_poly.entity_id
_entity_poly.type
_entity_poly.pdbx_seq_one_letter_code
_entity_poly.pdbx_strand_id
1 'polypeptide(L)'
;KNSYVLNTLGLCLFNLQKYKEANSILLRALSNDENNIKILNSLGRLNHELRNSEQAKIYFNKAITLGPDVFETLNNIAGFYLEESEYRKAIDFYKKAENLNPENAILLNNIAKTYICVHKINFAEKYCRKAISLDKNNDEFKKTLSLILLKKYDFKNAWKFFDGRLGLSDFLGKNPTLDLVKNKIPNNIQIDKKSKILVLREQGIGDEILYGTMYEDLLNNFSDVTIECDERLLELFINSFDNFKNNFVKLGSFSNNLDNIKIFDYVIYAGSLGRYFRKDLNSFSKKPYLKNKRDYNDLELENILEKTKGIRVGISWKSFKNRYASEKSLSLEDFKHVFSNNNSVFFNLQYGDIQNELENFLNKEKYKIITLKNLDLFNNFSGLANLLTKLDLFITVSNSTAHLASALGIKTILIKPENHASFHYWNYENGKTPWYESVNIISRENLKDKNFIQKIFSDFKFF
;
A
#
# COMPACT_ATOMS: atom_id res chain seq x y z
N LYS A 1 -14.17 18.60 -39.43
CA LYS A 1 -12.94 17.91 -38.94
C LYS A 1 -13.36 16.60 -38.30
N ASN A 2 -12.67 15.50 -38.62
CA ASN A 2 -13.07 14.14 -38.24
C ASN A 2 -13.01 13.93 -36.72
N SER A 3 -14.16 13.77 -36.06
CA SER A 3 -14.28 13.52 -34.60
C SER A 3 -13.55 12.24 -34.16
N TYR A 4 -13.50 11.23 -35.02
CA TYR A 4 -12.75 10.00 -34.79
C TYR A 4 -11.24 10.26 -34.64
N VAL A 5 -10.64 11.04 -35.53
CA VAL A 5 -9.22 11.41 -35.47
C VAL A 5 -8.92 12.22 -34.20
N LEU A 6 -9.79 13.16 -33.85
CA LEU A 6 -9.64 13.92 -32.60
C LEU A 6 -9.74 13.04 -31.36
N ASN A 7 -10.67 12.09 -31.33
CA ASN A 7 -10.79 11.15 -30.21
C ASN A 7 -9.52 10.29 -30.06
N THR A 8 -9.01 9.77 -31.17
CA THR A 8 -7.78 8.97 -31.18
C THR A 8 -6.58 9.80 -30.69
N LEU A 9 -6.43 11.04 -31.16
CA LEU A 9 -5.40 11.96 -30.69
C LEU A 9 -5.54 12.24 -29.18
N GLY A 10 -6.77 12.48 -28.71
CA GLY A 10 -7.07 12.70 -27.29
C GLY A 10 -6.66 11.50 -26.44
N LEU A 11 -6.91 10.26 -26.89
CA LEU A 11 -6.48 9.03 -26.21
C LEU A 11 -4.95 8.87 -26.22
N CYS A 12 -4.26 9.21 -27.30
CA CYS A 12 -2.80 9.22 -27.35
C CYS A 12 -2.22 10.22 -26.33
N LEU A 13 -2.76 11.43 -26.25
CA LEU A 13 -2.35 12.43 -25.28
C LEU A 13 -2.65 11.99 -23.84
N PHE A 14 -3.79 11.34 -23.61
CA PHE A 14 -4.13 10.74 -22.32
C PHE A 14 -3.08 9.69 -21.89
N ASN A 15 -2.71 8.80 -22.79
CA ASN A 15 -1.69 7.77 -22.50
C ASN A 15 -0.30 8.37 -22.26
N LEU A 16 0.00 9.52 -22.87
CA LEU A 16 1.21 10.30 -22.60
C LEU A 16 1.11 11.19 -21.34
N GLN A 17 0.04 11.06 -20.57
CA GLN A 17 -0.27 11.86 -19.36
C GLN A 17 -0.39 13.38 -19.62
N LYS A 18 -0.57 13.79 -20.86
CA LYS A 18 -0.81 15.18 -21.26
C LYS A 18 -2.29 15.54 -21.12
N TYR A 19 -2.80 15.45 -19.89
CA TYR A 19 -4.24 15.49 -19.59
C TYR A 19 -4.93 16.80 -20.02
N LYS A 20 -4.26 17.96 -19.88
CA LYS A 20 -4.83 19.25 -20.30
C LYS A 20 -5.04 19.30 -21.81
N GLU A 21 -4.04 18.85 -22.58
CA GLU A 21 -4.13 18.79 -24.04
C GLU A 21 -5.18 17.76 -24.46
N ALA A 22 -5.19 16.57 -23.83
CA ALA A 22 -6.19 15.53 -24.06
C ALA A 22 -7.61 16.07 -23.88
N ASN A 23 -7.87 16.79 -22.77
CA ASN A 23 -9.18 17.36 -22.49
C ASN A 23 -9.64 18.36 -23.57
N SER A 24 -8.77 19.26 -23.99
CA SER A 24 -9.07 20.25 -25.05
C SER A 24 -9.44 19.56 -26.38
N ILE A 25 -8.67 18.53 -26.76
CA ILE A 25 -8.90 17.79 -28.01
C ILE A 25 -10.17 16.96 -27.93
N LEU A 26 -10.45 16.30 -26.81
CA LEU A 26 -11.66 15.48 -26.62
C LEU A 26 -12.93 16.33 -26.56
N LEU A 27 -12.90 17.50 -25.92
CA LEU A 27 -14.03 18.43 -25.92
C LEU A 27 -14.31 18.96 -27.34
N ARG A 28 -13.27 19.26 -28.11
CA ARG A 28 -13.40 19.62 -29.51
C ARG A 28 -13.90 18.45 -30.36
N ALA A 29 -13.56 17.22 -30.05
CA ALA A 29 -14.14 16.03 -30.68
C ALA A 29 -15.65 15.96 -30.39
N LEU A 30 -16.03 16.18 -29.13
CA LEU A 30 -17.43 16.14 -28.68
C LEU A 30 -18.27 17.25 -29.33
N SER A 31 -17.73 18.46 -29.50
CA SER A 31 -18.46 19.56 -30.18
C SER A 31 -18.75 19.25 -31.65
N ASN A 32 -17.99 18.37 -32.29
CA ASN A 32 -18.27 17.94 -33.68
C ASN A 32 -19.26 16.74 -33.74
N ASP A 33 -19.42 15.99 -32.65
CA ASP A 33 -20.30 14.82 -32.55
C ASP A 33 -20.70 14.58 -31.10
N GLU A 34 -21.73 15.32 -30.66
CA GLU A 34 -22.16 15.39 -29.24
C GLU A 34 -22.68 14.07 -28.65
N ASN A 35 -23.11 13.16 -29.52
CA ASN A 35 -23.70 11.88 -29.12
C ASN A 35 -22.77 10.68 -29.38
N ASN A 36 -21.51 10.95 -29.63
CA ASN A 36 -20.52 9.89 -29.87
C ASN A 36 -20.13 9.19 -28.57
N ILE A 37 -20.59 7.95 -28.41
CA ILE A 37 -20.35 7.14 -27.21
C ILE A 37 -18.84 6.95 -26.92
N LYS A 38 -18.00 6.79 -27.95
CA LYS A 38 -16.54 6.62 -27.77
C LYS A 38 -15.88 7.88 -27.20
N ILE A 39 -16.30 9.06 -27.67
CA ILE A 39 -15.79 10.35 -27.17
C ILE A 39 -16.24 10.55 -25.72
N LEU A 40 -17.52 10.28 -25.42
CA LEU A 40 -18.06 10.35 -24.05
C LEU A 40 -17.32 9.41 -23.10
N ASN A 41 -17.04 8.18 -23.53
CA ASN A 41 -16.21 7.24 -22.75
C ASN A 41 -14.78 7.77 -22.52
N SER A 42 -14.16 8.37 -23.53
CA SER A 42 -12.81 8.94 -23.41
C SER A 42 -12.78 10.10 -22.43
N LEU A 43 -13.78 10.99 -22.48
CA LEU A 43 -13.94 12.10 -21.54
C LEU A 43 -14.25 11.61 -20.12
N GLY A 44 -15.10 10.60 -20.00
CA GLY A 44 -15.38 9.96 -18.70
C GLY A 44 -14.11 9.42 -18.04
N ARG A 45 -13.30 8.66 -18.79
CA ARG A 45 -12.01 8.15 -18.31
C ARG A 45 -11.03 9.25 -17.94
N LEU A 46 -10.91 10.29 -18.78
CA LEU A 46 -10.02 11.41 -18.53
C LEU A 46 -10.42 12.18 -17.25
N ASN A 47 -11.71 12.48 -17.09
CA ASN A 47 -12.18 13.19 -15.90
C ASN A 47 -12.02 12.33 -14.63
N HIS A 48 -12.21 11.04 -14.75
CA HIS A 48 -11.94 10.11 -13.64
C HIS A 48 -10.45 10.12 -13.22
N GLU A 49 -9.52 10.08 -14.17
CA GLU A 49 -8.09 10.18 -13.87
C GLU A 49 -7.71 11.54 -13.25
N LEU A 50 -8.38 12.61 -13.67
CA LEU A 50 -8.24 13.96 -13.10
C LEU A 50 -8.94 14.14 -11.73
N ARG A 51 -9.56 13.11 -11.18
CA ARG A 51 -10.33 13.14 -9.93
C ARG A 51 -11.58 14.02 -9.96
N ASN A 52 -12.10 14.29 -11.15
CA ASN A 52 -13.34 14.98 -11.38
C ASN A 52 -14.52 13.99 -11.47
N SER A 53 -14.80 13.28 -10.36
CA SER A 53 -15.75 12.15 -10.33
C SER A 53 -17.16 12.54 -10.81
N GLU A 54 -17.66 13.71 -10.44
CA GLU A 54 -18.97 14.17 -10.91
C GLU A 54 -19.03 14.36 -12.43
N GLN A 55 -17.99 14.96 -12.99
CA GLN A 55 -17.94 15.17 -14.45
C GLN A 55 -17.76 13.83 -15.20
N ALA A 56 -16.94 12.93 -14.66
CA ALA A 56 -16.80 11.58 -15.20
C ALA A 56 -18.15 10.85 -15.25
N LYS A 57 -18.91 10.92 -14.17
CA LYS A 57 -20.24 10.31 -14.04
C LYS A 57 -21.25 10.86 -15.06
N ILE A 58 -21.22 12.19 -15.33
CA ILE A 58 -22.07 12.83 -16.34
C ILE A 58 -21.78 12.23 -17.72
N TYR A 59 -20.51 12.16 -18.12
CA TYR A 59 -20.14 11.60 -19.42
C TYR A 59 -20.48 10.11 -19.54
N PHE A 60 -20.21 9.32 -18.51
CA PHE A 60 -20.55 7.90 -18.51
C PHE A 60 -22.06 7.67 -18.54
N ASN A 61 -22.86 8.45 -17.80
CA ASN A 61 -24.32 8.34 -17.82
C ASN A 61 -24.86 8.70 -19.21
N LYS A 62 -24.35 9.75 -19.87
CA LYS A 62 -24.73 10.07 -21.22
C LYS A 62 -24.37 8.94 -22.20
N ALA A 63 -23.18 8.36 -22.07
CA ALA A 63 -22.73 7.26 -22.90
C ALA A 63 -23.62 6.01 -22.78
N ILE A 64 -24.02 5.63 -21.55
CA ILE A 64 -24.88 4.46 -21.32
C ILE A 64 -26.32 4.68 -21.75
N THR A 65 -26.82 5.91 -21.65
CA THR A 65 -28.17 6.27 -22.14
C THR A 65 -28.25 6.14 -23.67
N LEU A 66 -27.17 6.50 -24.37
CA LEU A 66 -27.09 6.38 -25.83
C LEU A 66 -26.84 4.96 -26.32
N GLY A 67 -26.14 4.14 -25.52
CA GLY A 67 -25.84 2.75 -25.86
C GLY A 67 -25.71 1.88 -24.58
N PRO A 68 -26.83 1.32 -24.09
CA PRO A 68 -26.85 0.56 -22.83
C PRO A 68 -26.06 -0.76 -22.89
N ASP A 69 -25.87 -1.30 -24.10
CA ASP A 69 -25.21 -2.58 -24.33
C ASP A 69 -23.87 -2.44 -25.07
N VAL A 70 -23.17 -1.33 -24.84
CA VAL A 70 -21.82 -1.13 -25.37
C VAL A 70 -20.79 -1.66 -24.36
N PHE A 71 -20.07 -2.71 -24.74
CA PHE A 71 -19.09 -3.39 -23.87
C PHE A 71 -18.10 -2.43 -23.23
N GLU A 72 -17.45 -1.56 -24.01
CA GLU A 72 -16.46 -0.59 -23.52
C GLU A 72 -17.05 0.37 -22.49
N THR A 73 -18.29 0.83 -22.74
CA THR A 73 -19.00 1.72 -21.81
C THR A 73 -19.24 1.03 -20.47
N LEU A 74 -19.79 -0.18 -20.51
CA LEU A 74 -20.09 -0.97 -19.32
C LEU A 74 -18.83 -1.28 -18.52
N ASN A 75 -17.75 -1.66 -19.18
CA ASN A 75 -16.46 -1.94 -18.52
C ASN A 75 -15.84 -0.67 -17.90
N ASN A 76 -15.90 0.47 -18.58
CA ASN A 76 -15.36 1.74 -18.08
C ASN A 76 -16.15 2.27 -16.88
N ILE A 77 -17.49 2.22 -16.94
CA ILE A 77 -18.37 2.60 -15.82
C ILE A 77 -18.12 1.69 -14.61
N ALA A 78 -17.98 0.39 -14.85
CA ALA A 78 -17.67 -0.55 -13.76
C ALA A 78 -16.33 -0.24 -13.09
N GLY A 79 -15.29 0.10 -13.89
CA GLY A 79 -14.00 0.56 -13.39
C GLY A 79 -14.11 1.85 -12.57
N PHE A 80 -14.89 2.80 -13.05
CA PHE A 80 -15.19 4.04 -12.32
C PHE A 80 -15.83 3.74 -10.95
N TYR A 81 -16.91 2.93 -10.91
CA TYR A 81 -17.54 2.58 -9.64
C TYR A 81 -16.65 1.76 -8.71
N LEU A 82 -15.75 0.93 -9.25
CA LEU A 82 -14.76 0.22 -8.44
C LEU A 82 -13.81 1.20 -7.71
N GLU A 83 -13.33 2.24 -8.39
CA GLU A 83 -12.44 3.23 -7.80
C GLU A 83 -13.18 4.20 -6.85
N GLU A 84 -14.47 4.45 -7.07
CA GLU A 84 -15.33 5.20 -6.15
C GLU A 84 -15.81 4.34 -4.95
N SER A 85 -15.31 3.09 -4.81
CA SER A 85 -15.68 2.14 -3.75
C SER A 85 -17.16 1.72 -3.77
N GLU A 86 -17.87 1.98 -4.87
CA GLU A 86 -19.25 1.54 -5.10
C GLU A 86 -19.28 0.10 -5.68
N TYR A 87 -18.71 -0.85 -4.95
CA TYR A 87 -18.41 -2.20 -5.42
C TYR A 87 -19.62 -2.98 -5.95
N ARG A 88 -20.82 -2.77 -5.38
CA ARG A 88 -22.06 -3.42 -5.87
C ARG A 88 -22.37 -2.98 -7.30
N LYS A 89 -22.37 -1.66 -7.54
CA LYS A 89 -22.58 -1.12 -8.89
C LYS A 89 -21.51 -1.58 -9.87
N ALA A 90 -20.24 -1.60 -9.43
CA ALA A 90 -19.15 -2.12 -10.26
C ALA A 90 -19.41 -3.56 -10.70
N ILE A 91 -19.83 -4.45 -9.78
CA ILE A 91 -20.14 -5.84 -10.08
C ILE A 91 -21.31 -5.93 -11.08
N ASP A 92 -22.37 -5.15 -10.89
CA ASP A 92 -23.54 -5.17 -11.77
C ASP A 92 -23.18 -4.77 -13.22
N PHE A 93 -22.38 -3.70 -13.38
CA PHE A 93 -21.92 -3.28 -14.71
C PHE A 93 -20.94 -4.27 -15.33
N TYR A 94 -20.00 -4.83 -14.54
CA TYR A 94 -19.11 -5.87 -15.04
C TYR A 94 -19.85 -7.13 -15.48
N LYS A 95 -20.93 -7.52 -14.78
CA LYS A 95 -21.77 -8.66 -15.18
C LYS A 95 -22.47 -8.42 -16.51
N LYS A 96 -22.97 -7.19 -16.75
CA LYS A 96 -23.54 -6.82 -18.06
C LYS A 96 -22.46 -6.89 -19.16
N ALA A 97 -21.26 -6.37 -18.88
CA ALA A 97 -20.15 -6.49 -19.84
C ALA A 97 -19.73 -7.95 -20.08
N GLU A 98 -19.72 -8.80 -19.04
CA GLU A 98 -19.41 -10.24 -19.17
C GLU A 98 -20.39 -10.98 -20.09
N ASN A 99 -21.67 -10.63 -20.03
CA ASN A 99 -22.68 -11.23 -20.92
C ASN A 99 -22.40 -10.90 -22.41
N LEU A 100 -21.82 -9.74 -22.69
CA LEU A 100 -21.48 -9.32 -24.05
C LEU A 100 -20.16 -9.94 -24.55
N ASN A 101 -19.20 -10.12 -23.66
CA ASN A 101 -17.88 -10.68 -24.00
C ASN A 101 -17.31 -11.51 -22.83
N PRO A 102 -17.74 -12.79 -22.67
CA PRO A 102 -17.39 -13.64 -21.52
C PRO A 102 -15.95 -14.16 -21.54
N GLU A 103 -15.23 -13.97 -22.64
CA GLU A 103 -13.83 -14.40 -22.80
C GLU A 103 -12.85 -13.22 -22.84
N ASN A 104 -13.28 -12.05 -22.44
CA ASN A 104 -12.37 -10.91 -22.31
C ASN A 104 -11.52 -11.04 -21.04
N ALA A 105 -10.24 -11.36 -21.19
CA ALA A 105 -9.32 -11.59 -20.08
C ALA A 105 -9.16 -10.37 -19.16
N ILE A 106 -9.13 -9.15 -19.72
CA ILE A 106 -9.03 -7.91 -18.95
C ILE A 106 -10.27 -7.70 -18.08
N LEU A 107 -11.46 -7.89 -18.66
CA LEU A 107 -12.72 -7.81 -17.92
C LEU A 107 -12.74 -8.81 -16.75
N LEU A 108 -12.37 -10.07 -17.01
CA LEU A 108 -12.36 -11.11 -15.98
C LEU A 108 -11.39 -10.76 -14.82
N ASN A 109 -10.23 -10.19 -15.13
CA ASN A 109 -9.31 -9.72 -14.10
C ASN A 109 -9.87 -8.51 -13.32
N ASN A 110 -10.59 -7.59 -13.97
CA ASN A 110 -11.24 -6.48 -13.28
C ASN A 110 -12.37 -6.96 -12.35
N ILE A 111 -13.15 -7.96 -12.78
CA ILE A 111 -14.13 -8.65 -11.93
C ILE A 111 -13.42 -9.29 -10.72
N ALA A 112 -12.30 -9.97 -10.94
CA ALA A 112 -11.51 -10.56 -9.85
C ALA A 112 -11.06 -9.50 -8.83
N LYS A 113 -10.52 -8.36 -9.28
CA LYS A 113 -10.15 -7.23 -8.41
C LYS A 113 -11.33 -6.73 -7.59
N THR A 114 -12.50 -6.61 -8.21
CA THR A 114 -13.72 -6.16 -7.51
C THR A 114 -14.14 -7.17 -6.44
N TYR A 115 -14.07 -8.48 -6.72
CA TYR A 115 -14.36 -9.50 -5.72
C TYR A 115 -13.35 -9.54 -4.56
N ILE A 116 -12.08 -9.14 -4.78
CA ILE A 116 -11.12 -8.94 -3.70
C ILE A 116 -11.61 -7.83 -2.76
N CYS A 117 -12.09 -6.72 -3.29
CA CYS A 117 -12.58 -5.59 -2.51
C CYS A 117 -13.79 -5.94 -1.63
N VAL A 118 -14.67 -6.80 -2.09
CA VAL A 118 -15.83 -7.27 -1.31
C VAL A 118 -15.57 -8.59 -0.55
N HIS A 119 -14.32 -8.96 -0.36
CA HIS A 119 -13.87 -10.14 0.39
C HIS A 119 -14.39 -11.50 -0.13
N LYS A 120 -14.89 -11.57 -1.37
CA LYS A 120 -15.31 -12.82 -2.01
C LYS A 120 -14.13 -13.51 -2.71
N ILE A 121 -13.14 -13.90 -1.92
CA ILE A 121 -11.81 -14.32 -2.40
C ILE A 121 -11.86 -15.55 -3.33
N ASN A 122 -12.74 -16.52 -3.07
CA ASN A 122 -12.89 -17.70 -3.95
C ASN A 122 -13.43 -17.33 -5.34
N PHE A 123 -14.37 -16.38 -5.42
CA PHE A 123 -14.83 -15.85 -6.70
C PHE A 123 -13.71 -15.08 -7.42
N ALA A 124 -12.97 -14.26 -6.68
CA ALA A 124 -11.82 -13.53 -7.22
C ALA A 124 -10.81 -14.51 -7.85
N GLU A 125 -10.48 -15.59 -7.16
CA GLU A 125 -9.56 -16.61 -7.68
C GLU A 125 -10.09 -17.26 -8.95
N LYS A 126 -11.36 -17.69 -8.99
CA LYS A 126 -12.00 -18.30 -10.16
C LYS A 126 -11.88 -17.40 -11.38
N TYR A 127 -12.25 -16.11 -11.26
CA TYR A 127 -12.18 -15.15 -12.35
C TYR A 127 -10.75 -14.86 -12.80
N CYS A 128 -9.84 -14.67 -11.85
CA CYS A 128 -8.44 -14.40 -12.16
C CYS A 128 -7.75 -15.57 -12.88
N ARG A 129 -8.02 -16.82 -12.44
CA ARG A 129 -7.49 -18.01 -13.13
C ARG A 129 -8.05 -18.16 -14.55
N LYS A 130 -9.33 -17.83 -14.76
CA LYS A 130 -9.91 -17.78 -16.11
C LYS A 130 -9.20 -16.71 -16.96
N ALA A 131 -8.93 -15.52 -16.43
CA ALA A 131 -8.17 -14.49 -17.14
C ALA A 131 -6.78 -14.98 -17.54
N ILE A 132 -6.04 -15.63 -16.63
CA ILE A 132 -4.72 -16.19 -16.89
C ILE A 132 -4.77 -17.32 -17.92
N SER A 133 -5.84 -18.12 -17.95
CA SER A 133 -5.97 -19.19 -18.97
C SER A 133 -6.09 -18.63 -20.39
N LEU A 134 -6.63 -17.42 -20.55
CA LEU A 134 -6.77 -16.70 -21.82
C LEU A 134 -5.49 -15.94 -22.21
N ASP A 135 -4.75 -15.40 -21.21
CA ASP A 135 -3.47 -14.72 -21.43
C ASP A 135 -2.50 -15.04 -20.29
N LYS A 136 -1.69 -16.09 -20.50
CA LYS A 136 -0.75 -16.63 -19.50
C LYS A 136 0.42 -15.71 -19.17
N ASN A 137 0.73 -14.79 -20.07
CA ASN A 137 1.92 -13.93 -19.94
C ASN A 137 1.60 -12.58 -19.31
N ASN A 138 0.34 -12.27 -19.06
CA ASN A 138 -0.08 -10.99 -18.52
C ASN A 138 0.36 -10.80 -17.07
N ASP A 139 1.25 -9.86 -16.85
CA ASP A 139 1.85 -9.60 -15.55
C ASP A 139 0.87 -9.00 -14.54
N GLU A 140 -0.13 -8.25 -15.02
CA GLU A 140 -1.20 -7.72 -14.15
C GLU A 140 -2.07 -8.86 -13.59
N PHE A 141 -2.37 -9.89 -14.41
CA PHE A 141 -3.15 -11.04 -13.96
C PHE A 141 -2.35 -11.90 -12.98
N LYS A 142 -1.04 -12.10 -13.23
CA LYS A 142 -0.14 -12.77 -12.29
C LYS A 142 -0.12 -12.05 -10.94
N LYS A 143 0.07 -10.72 -10.94
CA LYS A 143 0.04 -9.91 -9.72
C LYS A 143 -1.30 -10.05 -8.99
N THR A 144 -2.43 -9.97 -9.69
CA THR A 144 -3.76 -10.13 -9.09
C THR A 144 -3.91 -11.50 -8.44
N LEU A 145 -3.50 -12.60 -9.13
CA LEU A 145 -3.55 -13.94 -8.57
C LEU A 145 -2.66 -14.09 -7.34
N SER A 146 -1.46 -13.52 -7.38
CA SER A 146 -0.55 -13.52 -6.23
C SER A 146 -1.21 -12.90 -4.99
N LEU A 147 -1.82 -11.72 -5.12
CA LEU A 147 -2.52 -11.05 -4.02
C LEU A 147 -3.68 -11.88 -3.48
N ILE A 148 -4.44 -12.56 -4.35
CA ILE A 148 -5.52 -13.48 -3.96
C ILE A 148 -4.96 -14.64 -3.12
N LEU A 149 -3.88 -15.27 -3.58
CA LEU A 149 -3.26 -16.40 -2.91
C LEU A 149 -2.62 -16.00 -1.58
N LEU A 150 -1.99 -14.83 -1.50
CA LEU A 150 -1.49 -14.26 -0.25
C LEU A 150 -2.62 -14.03 0.77
N LYS A 151 -3.79 -13.57 0.30
CA LYS A 151 -4.97 -13.44 1.17
C LYS A 151 -5.51 -14.79 1.68
N LYS A 152 -5.28 -15.86 0.94
CA LYS A 152 -5.64 -17.24 1.33
C LYS A 152 -4.56 -17.94 2.14
N TYR A 153 -3.44 -17.27 2.45
CA TYR A 153 -2.26 -17.87 3.07
C TYR A 153 -1.62 -19.00 2.26
N ASP A 154 -1.92 -19.10 0.96
CA ASP A 154 -1.23 -19.99 0.04
C ASP A 154 0.09 -19.35 -0.45
N PHE A 155 1.00 -19.14 0.47
CA PHE A 155 2.25 -18.43 0.23
C PHE A 155 3.10 -19.09 -0.85
N LYS A 156 3.23 -20.43 -0.79
CA LYS A 156 4.05 -21.19 -1.73
C LYS A 156 3.65 -20.95 -3.19
N ASN A 157 2.36 -20.89 -3.46
CA ASN A 157 1.86 -20.63 -4.81
C ASN A 157 1.80 -19.11 -5.11
N ALA A 158 1.52 -18.29 -4.11
CA ALA A 158 1.47 -16.84 -4.27
C ALA A 158 2.78 -16.26 -4.80
N TRP A 159 3.90 -16.66 -4.21
CA TRP A 159 5.20 -16.14 -4.61
C TRP A 159 5.62 -16.52 -6.03
N LYS A 160 5.07 -17.59 -6.63
CA LYS A 160 5.31 -17.93 -8.04
C LYS A 160 4.81 -16.85 -9.01
N PHE A 161 3.77 -16.13 -8.62
CA PHE A 161 3.13 -15.10 -9.42
C PHE A 161 3.48 -13.67 -8.99
N PHE A 162 4.12 -13.52 -7.81
CA PHE A 162 4.36 -12.21 -7.22
C PHE A 162 5.28 -11.31 -8.05
N ASP A 163 6.20 -11.91 -8.80
CA ASP A 163 7.11 -11.19 -9.68
C ASP A 163 6.43 -10.61 -10.93
N GLY A 164 5.16 -10.95 -11.21
CA GLY A 164 4.35 -10.24 -12.20
C GLY A 164 4.28 -8.72 -11.95
N ARG A 165 4.45 -8.26 -10.69
CA ARG A 165 4.52 -6.83 -10.39
C ARG A 165 5.69 -6.12 -11.08
N LEU A 166 6.80 -6.81 -11.34
CA LEU A 166 8.01 -6.26 -11.93
C LEU A 166 7.81 -5.83 -13.39
N GLY A 167 6.89 -6.46 -14.13
CA GLY A 167 6.57 -6.14 -15.51
C GLY A 167 5.59 -4.96 -15.67
N LEU A 168 5.08 -4.38 -14.60
CA LEU A 168 4.07 -3.33 -14.67
C LEU A 168 4.68 -1.94 -14.82
N SER A 169 4.01 -1.07 -15.58
CA SER A 169 4.45 0.31 -15.84
C SER A 169 4.69 1.12 -14.58
N ASP A 170 3.83 0.96 -13.56
CA ASP A 170 3.98 1.64 -12.27
C ASP A 170 5.25 1.22 -11.53
N PHE A 171 5.69 -0.02 -11.70
CA PHE A 171 6.93 -0.52 -11.12
C PHE A 171 8.13 -0.06 -11.94
N LEU A 172 8.06 -0.19 -13.25
CA LEU A 172 9.10 0.21 -14.20
C LEU A 172 9.43 1.69 -14.09
N GLY A 173 8.39 2.56 -13.99
CA GLY A 173 8.57 4.00 -13.84
C GLY A 173 9.29 4.42 -12.55
N LYS A 174 9.22 3.60 -11.49
CA LYS A 174 9.90 3.84 -10.21
C LYS A 174 11.26 3.15 -10.10
N ASN A 175 11.52 2.16 -10.95
CA ASN A 175 12.71 1.33 -10.95
C ASN A 175 13.30 1.24 -12.35
N PRO A 176 13.84 2.34 -12.90
CA PRO A 176 14.33 2.40 -14.29
C PRO A 176 15.49 1.44 -14.56
N THR A 177 16.16 0.98 -13.51
CA THR A 177 17.27 0.00 -13.60
C THR A 177 16.78 -1.44 -13.86
N LEU A 178 15.48 -1.73 -13.80
CA LEU A 178 14.97 -3.09 -13.94
C LEU A 178 15.37 -3.74 -15.26
N ASP A 179 15.26 -3.02 -16.37
CA ASP A 179 15.64 -3.56 -17.68
C ASP A 179 17.12 -3.95 -17.74
N LEU A 180 17.95 -3.26 -16.99
CA LEU A 180 19.39 -3.45 -16.92
C LEU A 180 19.78 -4.68 -16.08
N VAL A 181 18.92 -5.08 -15.14
CA VAL A 181 19.20 -6.18 -14.21
C VAL A 181 18.35 -7.43 -14.48
N LYS A 182 17.49 -7.44 -15.50
CA LYS A 182 16.62 -8.58 -15.83
C LYS A 182 17.35 -9.92 -15.86
N ASN A 183 18.54 -9.96 -16.50
CA ASN A 183 19.34 -11.17 -16.62
C ASN A 183 19.98 -11.62 -15.28
N LYS A 184 19.99 -10.76 -14.27
CA LYS A 184 20.53 -11.06 -12.95
C LYS A 184 19.44 -11.40 -11.93
N ILE A 185 18.16 -11.25 -12.28
CA ILE A 185 17.05 -11.68 -11.43
C ILE A 185 16.99 -13.21 -11.46
N PRO A 186 17.08 -13.89 -10.30
CA PRO A 186 17.11 -15.34 -10.28
C PRO A 186 15.80 -15.93 -10.76
N ASN A 187 15.86 -16.79 -11.75
CA ASN A 187 14.71 -17.57 -12.22
C ASN A 187 14.42 -18.78 -11.30
N ASN A 188 15.45 -19.26 -10.59
CA ASN A 188 15.38 -20.42 -9.71
C ASN A 188 15.35 -20.03 -8.24
N ILE A 189 14.76 -20.90 -7.42
CA ILE A 189 14.73 -20.76 -5.95
C ILE A 189 16.10 -21.12 -5.34
N GLN A 190 16.93 -21.89 -6.04
CA GLN A 190 18.26 -22.28 -5.58
C GLN A 190 19.32 -21.28 -6.06
N ILE A 191 19.89 -20.54 -5.13
CA ILE A 191 21.02 -19.63 -5.31
C ILE A 191 22.19 -20.21 -4.52
N ASP A 192 23.39 -20.22 -5.10
CA ASP A 192 24.60 -20.61 -4.37
C ASP A 192 24.85 -19.65 -3.20
N LYS A 193 25.14 -20.20 -2.03
CA LYS A 193 25.41 -19.43 -0.80
C LYS A 193 26.60 -18.47 -0.90
N LYS A 194 27.49 -18.70 -1.84
CA LYS A 194 28.68 -17.86 -2.11
C LYS A 194 28.44 -16.76 -3.13
N SER A 195 27.25 -16.76 -3.76
CA SER A 195 26.92 -15.74 -4.76
C SER A 195 26.88 -14.35 -4.14
N LYS A 196 27.32 -13.37 -4.91
CA LYS A 196 27.20 -11.95 -4.59
C LYS A 196 25.78 -11.47 -4.92
N ILE A 197 25.04 -11.06 -3.90
CA ILE A 197 23.64 -10.67 -4.03
C ILE A 197 23.48 -9.20 -3.73
N LEU A 198 22.86 -8.46 -4.66
CA LEU A 198 22.35 -7.12 -4.42
C LEU A 198 20.85 -7.18 -4.19
N VAL A 199 20.39 -6.65 -3.05
CA VAL A 199 18.97 -6.45 -2.78
C VAL A 199 18.62 -4.99 -3.03
N LEU A 200 17.67 -4.77 -3.93
CA LEU A 200 17.14 -3.45 -4.25
C LEU A 200 15.82 -3.23 -3.52
N ARG A 201 15.69 -2.03 -2.98
CA ARG A 201 14.40 -1.59 -2.44
C ARG A 201 13.36 -1.47 -3.54
N GLU A 202 12.10 -1.51 -3.14
CA GLU A 202 10.96 -1.29 -4.02
C GLU A 202 9.79 -0.64 -3.26
N GLN A 203 8.85 -0.04 -3.99
CA GLN A 203 7.63 0.53 -3.45
C GLN A 203 7.87 1.68 -2.44
N GLY A 204 7.14 1.69 -1.31
CA GLY A 204 7.24 2.74 -0.29
C GLY A 204 8.07 2.31 0.91
N ILE A 205 8.40 3.28 1.77
CA ILE A 205 9.20 3.03 2.98
C ILE A 205 8.53 2.03 3.94
N GLY A 206 7.19 1.98 4.01
CA GLY A 206 6.47 0.98 4.80
C GLY A 206 6.65 -0.44 4.25
N ASP A 207 6.66 -0.60 2.92
CA ASP A 207 6.93 -1.89 2.27
C ASP A 207 8.38 -2.33 2.51
N GLU A 208 9.31 -1.38 2.51
CA GLU A 208 10.74 -1.65 2.80
C GLU A 208 10.93 -2.15 4.24
N ILE A 209 10.27 -1.52 5.23
CA ILE A 209 10.26 -2.02 6.60
C ILE A 209 9.64 -3.42 6.67
N LEU A 210 8.55 -3.67 5.95
CA LEU A 210 7.94 -5.01 5.91
C LEU A 210 8.91 -6.06 5.40
N TYR A 211 9.59 -5.78 4.29
CA TYR A 211 10.54 -6.72 3.69
C TYR A 211 11.80 -6.90 4.53
N GLY A 212 12.16 -5.91 5.35
CA GLY A 212 13.23 -6.01 6.34
C GLY A 212 13.06 -7.16 7.33
N THR A 213 11.83 -7.63 7.55
CA THR A 213 11.56 -8.85 8.35
C THR A 213 12.24 -10.12 7.80
N MET A 214 12.73 -10.08 6.56
CA MET A 214 13.40 -11.19 5.88
C MET A 214 14.92 -11.01 5.77
N TYR A 215 15.45 -9.85 6.18
CA TYR A 215 16.87 -9.57 6.01
C TYR A 215 17.76 -10.43 6.91
N GLU A 216 17.34 -10.75 8.12
CA GLU A 216 18.08 -11.67 9.00
C GLU A 216 18.19 -13.07 8.37
N ASP A 217 17.08 -13.57 7.80
CA ASP A 217 17.09 -14.86 7.08
C ASP A 217 18.05 -14.81 5.89
N LEU A 218 18.04 -13.71 5.12
CA LEU A 218 18.91 -13.53 3.97
C LEU A 218 20.39 -13.49 4.37
N LEU A 219 20.75 -12.65 5.34
CA LEU A 219 22.11 -12.41 5.79
C LEU A 219 22.74 -13.65 6.46
N ASN A 220 21.92 -14.48 7.11
CA ASN A 220 22.37 -15.75 7.69
C ASN A 220 22.53 -16.87 6.65
N ASN A 221 21.87 -16.78 5.50
CA ASN A 221 21.94 -17.82 4.48
C ASN A 221 22.97 -17.58 3.39
N PHE A 222 23.42 -16.33 3.19
CA PHE A 222 24.34 -15.93 2.13
C PHE A 222 25.49 -15.10 2.69
N SER A 223 26.70 -15.35 2.21
CA SER A 223 27.93 -14.74 2.74
C SER A 223 28.26 -13.37 2.16
N ASP A 224 27.77 -13.05 0.96
CA ASP A 224 28.08 -11.81 0.25
C ASP A 224 26.77 -11.12 -0.22
N VAL A 225 26.20 -10.33 0.67
CA VAL A 225 24.93 -9.63 0.45
C VAL A 225 25.14 -8.14 0.63
N THR A 226 24.61 -7.35 -0.30
CA THR A 226 24.48 -5.89 -0.18
C THR A 226 23.00 -5.51 -0.28
N ILE A 227 22.52 -4.66 0.62
CA ILE A 227 21.11 -4.22 0.68
C ILE A 227 21.08 -2.70 0.50
N GLU A 228 20.51 -2.24 -0.61
CA GLU A 228 20.20 -0.81 -0.76
C GLU A 228 18.90 -0.46 -0.04
N CYS A 229 18.94 0.58 0.78
CA CYS A 229 17.79 1.04 1.55
C CYS A 229 17.59 2.55 1.47
N ASP A 230 16.38 3.00 1.80
CA ASP A 230 16.06 4.43 1.95
C ASP A 230 16.97 5.05 3.02
N GLU A 231 17.51 6.22 2.72
CA GLU A 231 18.46 6.93 3.62
C GLU A 231 17.89 7.12 5.03
N ARG A 232 16.59 7.31 5.14
CA ARG A 232 15.88 7.48 6.41
C ARG A 232 15.83 6.21 7.26
N LEU A 233 16.00 5.02 6.66
CA LEU A 233 16.03 3.72 7.35
C LEU A 233 17.45 3.20 7.59
N LEU A 234 18.45 3.77 6.92
CA LEU A 234 19.80 3.23 6.93
C LEU A 234 20.37 3.08 8.36
N GLU A 235 20.25 4.12 9.18
CA GLU A 235 20.71 4.09 10.58
C GLU A 235 19.97 3.03 11.40
N LEU A 236 18.65 2.90 11.22
CA LEU A 236 17.85 1.90 11.93
C LEU A 236 18.27 0.48 11.53
N PHE A 237 18.50 0.20 10.25
CA PHE A 237 18.96 -1.10 9.81
C PHE A 237 20.37 -1.41 10.31
N ILE A 238 21.31 -0.48 10.23
CA ILE A 238 22.68 -0.64 10.75
C ILE A 238 22.64 -0.96 12.25
N ASN A 239 21.83 -0.26 13.03
CA ASN A 239 21.70 -0.50 14.47
C ASN A 239 20.95 -1.81 14.80
N SER A 240 20.09 -2.28 13.92
CA SER A 240 19.29 -3.49 14.12
C SER A 240 20.06 -4.77 13.77
N PHE A 241 20.95 -4.69 12.81
CA PHE A 241 21.73 -5.81 12.27
C PHE A 241 23.23 -5.65 12.57
N ASP A 242 23.59 -5.54 13.87
CA ASP A 242 24.95 -5.21 14.35
C ASP A 242 26.06 -6.03 13.68
N ASN A 243 25.85 -7.34 13.49
CA ASN A 243 26.83 -8.23 12.84
C ASN A 243 26.93 -8.04 11.33
N PHE A 244 26.00 -7.31 10.72
CA PHE A 244 25.82 -7.13 9.28
C PHE A 244 25.76 -5.66 8.86
N LYS A 245 26.24 -4.74 9.70
CA LYS A 245 26.15 -3.28 9.48
C LYS A 245 26.71 -2.83 8.12
N ASN A 246 27.76 -3.50 7.64
CA ASN A 246 28.42 -3.16 6.38
C ASN A 246 27.65 -3.66 5.14
N ASN A 247 26.60 -4.47 5.33
CA ASN A 247 25.75 -4.97 4.26
C ASN A 247 24.70 -3.95 3.81
N PHE A 248 24.45 -2.91 4.60
CA PHE A 248 23.46 -1.87 4.29
C PHE A 248 24.10 -0.64 3.70
N VAL A 249 23.58 -0.20 2.57
CA VAL A 249 24.05 0.98 1.85
C VAL A 249 22.87 1.88 1.44
N LYS A 250 23.18 3.16 1.24
CA LYS A 250 22.18 4.13 0.79
C LYS A 250 21.67 3.78 -0.61
N LEU A 251 20.38 4.02 -0.84
CA LEU A 251 19.76 3.92 -2.16
C LEU A 251 20.56 4.69 -3.21
N GLY A 252 20.79 4.05 -4.35
CA GLY A 252 21.55 4.62 -5.46
C GLY A 252 23.03 4.36 -5.40
N SER A 253 23.57 3.72 -4.36
CA SER A 253 25.00 3.37 -4.27
C SER A 253 25.43 2.44 -5.42
N PHE A 254 24.56 1.54 -5.82
CA PHE A 254 24.76 0.60 -6.94
C PHE A 254 23.71 0.79 -8.03
N SER A 255 22.43 0.98 -7.69
CA SER A 255 21.34 1.04 -8.65
C SER A 255 21.40 2.21 -9.62
N ASN A 256 22.17 3.27 -9.32
CA ASN A 256 22.35 4.42 -10.21
C ASN A 256 23.46 4.21 -11.26
N ASN A 257 24.26 3.15 -11.16
CA ASN A 257 25.36 2.87 -12.08
C ASN A 257 25.41 1.39 -12.48
N LEU A 258 25.24 1.13 -13.78
CA LEU A 258 25.27 -0.22 -14.35
C LEU A 258 26.57 -0.98 -14.09
N ASP A 259 27.70 -0.30 -14.14
CA ASP A 259 29.00 -0.94 -13.94
C ASP A 259 29.13 -1.45 -12.51
N ASN A 260 28.55 -0.74 -11.55
CA ASN A 260 28.52 -1.15 -10.15
C ASN A 260 27.66 -2.41 -9.94
N ILE A 261 26.58 -2.57 -10.73
CA ILE A 261 25.70 -3.74 -10.67
C ILE A 261 26.35 -4.99 -11.26
N LYS A 262 27.29 -4.84 -12.20
CA LYS A 262 27.94 -5.97 -12.88
C LYS A 262 28.71 -6.91 -11.94
N ILE A 263 29.18 -6.40 -10.80
CA ILE A 263 29.93 -7.19 -9.81
C ILE A 263 29.10 -8.21 -9.05
N PHE A 264 27.77 -8.05 -9.05
CA PHE A 264 26.84 -8.96 -8.39
C PHE A 264 26.43 -10.10 -9.33
N ASP A 265 26.33 -11.31 -8.80
CA ASP A 265 25.82 -12.46 -9.55
C ASP A 265 24.29 -12.37 -9.71
N TYR A 266 23.61 -11.94 -8.65
CA TYR A 266 22.17 -11.78 -8.60
C TYR A 266 21.71 -10.43 -8.09
N VAL A 267 20.60 -9.97 -8.62
CA VAL A 267 19.85 -8.79 -8.13
C VAL A 267 18.45 -9.22 -7.77
N ILE A 268 18.03 -8.94 -6.53
CA ILE A 268 16.73 -9.33 -6.01
C ILE A 268 16.00 -8.08 -5.51
N TYR A 269 14.78 -7.86 -5.98
CA TYR A 269 13.92 -6.84 -5.36
C TYR A 269 13.38 -7.35 -4.03
N ALA A 270 13.42 -6.51 -2.99
CA ALA A 270 13.16 -6.91 -1.60
C ALA A 270 11.86 -7.69 -1.40
N GLY A 271 10.77 -7.34 -2.11
CA GLY A 271 9.52 -8.09 -2.04
C GLY A 271 9.60 -9.52 -2.59
N SER A 272 10.55 -9.81 -3.48
CA SER A 272 10.75 -11.17 -4.01
C SER A 272 11.43 -12.12 -3.03
N LEU A 273 11.97 -11.61 -1.91
CA LEU A 273 12.54 -12.42 -0.82
C LEU A 273 11.51 -13.37 -0.19
N GLY A 274 10.22 -13.02 -0.25
CA GLY A 274 9.13 -13.89 0.22
C GLY A 274 9.14 -15.28 -0.39
N ARG A 275 9.58 -15.41 -1.65
CA ARG A 275 9.75 -16.69 -2.36
C ARG A 275 10.71 -17.64 -1.65
N TYR A 276 11.74 -17.10 -1.02
CA TYR A 276 12.78 -17.87 -0.35
C TYR A 276 12.42 -18.13 1.11
N PHE A 277 11.89 -17.14 1.81
CA PHE A 277 11.83 -17.12 3.28
C PHE A 277 10.42 -17.15 3.87
N ARG A 278 9.34 -17.03 3.08
CA ARG A 278 7.95 -16.99 3.59
C ARG A 278 7.05 -17.97 2.84
N LYS A 279 7.40 -19.27 2.94
CA LYS A 279 6.71 -20.34 2.18
C LYS A 279 5.41 -20.82 2.81
N ASP A 280 5.27 -20.65 4.13
CA ASP A 280 4.11 -21.02 4.96
C ASP A 280 4.02 -20.13 6.19
N LEU A 281 2.96 -20.29 7.00
CA LEU A 281 2.76 -19.50 8.22
C LEU A 281 3.86 -19.68 9.28
N ASN A 282 4.49 -20.84 9.34
CA ASN A 282 5.54 -21.13 10.32
C ASN A 282 6.87 -20.45 9.96
N SER A 283 7.04 -20.08 8.71
CA SER A 283 8.24 -19.39 8.23
C SER A 283 8.29 -17.89 8.58
N PHE A 284 7.25 -17.34 9.20
CA PHE A 284 7.22 -15.97 9.70
C PHE A 284 7.73 -15.91 11.12
N SER A 285 8.85 -15.23 11.37
CA SER A 285 9.42 -15.08 12.72
C SER A 285 8.50 -14.29 13.65
N LYS A 286 7.72 -13.35 13.11
CA LYS A 286 6.81 -12.42 13.83
C LYS A 286 7.50 -11.51 14.84
N LYS A 287 8.76 -11.78 15.18
CA LYS A 287 9.53 -11.07 16.22
C LYS A 287 9.88 -9.64 15.76
N PRO A 288 9.95 -8.71 16.70
CA PRO A 288 10.55 -7.40 16.45
C PRO A 288 11.98 -7.59 15.94
N TYR A 289 12.34 -6.82 14.91
CA TYR A 289 13.67 -6.90 14.32
C TYR A 289 14.38 -5.56 14.25
N LEU A 290 13.65 -4.45 14.34
CA LEU A 290 14.25 -3.11 14.44
C LEU A 290 14.60 -2.77 15.89
N LYS A 291 15.73 -2.09 16.05
CA LYS A 291 16.21 -1.57 17.33
C LYS A 291 16.43 -0.07 17.20
N ASN A 292 15.96 0.67 18.21
CA ASN A 292 16.30 2.08 18.33
C ASN A 292 17.78 2.24 18.73
N LYS A 293 18.39 3.37 18.37
CA LYS A 293 19.72 3.73 18.84
C LYS A 293 19.68 3.96 20.35
N ARG A 294 20.60 3.34 21.09
CA ARG A 294 20.62 3.40 22.56
C ARG A 294 20.83 4.80 23.10
N ASP A 295 21.59 5.63 22.39
CA ASP A 295 22.01 6.97 22.83
C ASP A 295 21.27 8.10 22.08
N TYR A 296 20.07 7.82 21.55
CA TYR A 296 19.26 8.88 20.94
C TYR A 296 18.72 9.80 22.05
N ASN A 297 19.32 10.98 22.17
CA ASN A 297 18.97 11.98 23.18
C ASN A 297 18.00 12.99 22.57
N ASP A 298 16.78 13.05 23.11
CA ASP A 298 15.75 14.02 22.73
C ASP A 298 15.25 14.72 24.02
N LEU A 299 15.89 15.86 24.32
CA LEU A 299 15.58 16.65 25.52
C LEU A 299 14.12 17.11 25.57
N GLU A 300 13.50 17.41 24.41
CA GLU A 300 12.08 17.79 24.36
C GLU A 300 11.21 16.61 24.83
N LEU A 301 11.47 15.41 24.28
CA LEU A 301 10.73 14.20 24.64
C LEU A 301 10.93 13.83 26.11
N GLU A 302 12.15 13.84 26.61
CA GLU A 302 12.45 13.51 28.00
C GLU A 302 11.75 14.44 28.98
N ASN A 303 11.82 15.74 28.76
CA ASN A 303 11.12 16.76 29.58
C ASN A 303 9.58 16.58 29.55
N ILE A 304 9.02 16.12 28.43
CA ILE A 304 7.59 15.84 28.34
C ILE A 304 7.26 14.55 29.11
N LEU A 305 8.07 13.50 28.97
CA LEU A 305 7.84 12.21 29.63
C LEU A 305 7.91 12.30 31.14
N GLU A 306 8.82 13.11 31.70
CA GLU A 306 8.91 13.34 33.13
C GLU A 306 7.64 13.99 33.71
N LYS A 307 6.97 14.84 32.96
CA LYS A 307 5.75 15.54 33.34
C LYS A 307 4.46 14.77 33.04
N THR A 308 4.55 13.64 32.31
CA THR A 308 3.37 12.86 31.93
C THR A 308 3.17 11.64 32.82
N LYS A 309 1.94 11.48 33.33
CA LYS A 309 1.51 10.30 34.09
C LYS A 309 0.40 9.59 33.34
N GLY A 310 0.35 8.26 33.43
CA GLY A 310 -0.66 7.44 32.78
C GLY A 310 -0.14 6.69 31.54
N ILE A 311 -1.05 6.10 30.80
CA ILE A 311 -0.77 5.30 29.60
C ILE A 311 -0.38 6.23 28.45
N ARG A 312 0.78 6.02 27.85
CA ARG A 312 1.28 6.81 26.72
C ARG A 312 0.80 6.20 25.41
N VAL A 313 -0.08 6.91 24.73
CA VAL A 313 -0.74 6.42 23.51
C VAL A 313 -0.34 7.28 22.32
N GLY A 314 0.32 6.68 21.35
CA GLY A 314 0.57 7.32 20.05
C GLY A 314 -0.66 7.20 19.15
N ILE A 315 -0.94 8.20 18.35
CA ILE A 315 -2.04 8.19 17.38
C ILE A 315 -1.59 8.65 16.00
N SER A 316 -2.11 7.99 14.96
CA SER A 316 -1.96 8.40 13.57
C SER A 316 -3.18 7.91 12.78
N TRP A 317 -3.84 8.83 12.05
CA TRP A 317 -5.17 8.59 11.51
C TRP A 317 -5.27 8.73 9.98
N LYS A 318 -4.19 9.13 9.31
CA LYS A 318 -4.18 9.32 7.85
C LYS A 318 -3.07 8.59 7.15
N SER A 319 -3.33 8.27 5.89
CA SER A 319 -2.35 7.80 4.92
C SER A 319 -2.34 8.77 3.74
N PHE A 320 -1.18 9.27 3.34
CA PHE A 320 -1.03 10.24 2.25
C PHE A 320 -0.70 9.62 0.89
N LYS A 321 -0.77 8.29 0.76
CA LYS A 321 -0.51 7.60 -0.51
C LYS A 321 -1.71 7.78 -1.44
N ASN A 322 -1.54 8.53 -2.53
CA ASN A 322 -2.58 9.10 -3.40
C ASN A 322 -3.73 8.15 -3.83
N ARG A 323 -3.49 6.88 -4.11
CA ARG A 323 -4.52 5.99 -4.70
C ARG A 323 -5.39 5.30 -3.66
N TYR A 324 -5.39 5.43 -2.48
CA TYR A 324 -6.24 4.78 -1.46
C TYR A 324 -6.18 5.54 -0.14
N ALA A 325 -5.75 6.81 -0.20
CA ALA A 325 -5.58 7.61 1.00
C ALA A 325 -6.91 7.83 1.72
N SER A 326 -7.96 8.17 0.99
CA SER A 326 -9.31 8.39 1.53
C SER A 326 -9.90 7.16 2.19
N GLU A 327 -9.71 5.97 1.59
CA GLU A 327 -10.24 4.72 2.14
C GLU A 327 -9.51 4.26 3.41
N LYS A 328 -8.22 4.58 3.52
CA LYS A 328 -7.40 4.24 4.69
C LYS A 328 -7.49 5.25 5.80
N SER A 329 -7.77 6.51 5.46
CA SER A 329 -7.77 7.60 6.42
C SER A 329 -9.05 7.64 7.24
N LEU A 330 -8.92 8.16 8.43
CA LEU A 330 -9.98 8.45 9.38
C LEU A 330 -9.93 9.95 9.72
N SER A 331 -10.93 10.45 10.42
CA SER A 331 -10.91 11.75 11.06
C SER A 331 -10.52 11.62 12.53
N LEU A 332 -10.11 12.71 13.17
CA LEU A 332 -9.87 12.70 14.62
C LEU A 332 -11.16 12.43 15.41
N GLU A 333 -12.34 12.81 14.89
CA GLU A 333 -13.63 12.49 15.48
C GLU A 333 -13.86 10.99 15.62
N ASP A 334 -13.35 10.19 14.71
CA ASP A 334 -13.46 8.73 14.80
C ASP A 334 -12.77 8.17 16.04
N PHE A 335 -11.78 8.89 16.59
CA PHE A 335 -11.01 8.50 17.79
C PHE A 335 -11.62 9.02 19.11
N LYS A 336 -12.79 9.65 19.11
CA LYS A 336 -13.39 10.26 20.33
C LYS A 336 -13.46 9.31 21.53
N HIS A 337 -13.77 8.02 21.30
CA HIS A 337 -13.82 7.03 22.37
C HIS A 337 -12.42 6.63 22.86
N VAL A 338 -11.39 6.72 22.02
CA VAL A 338 -9.99 6.57 22.42
C VAL A 338 -9.59 7.72 23.33
N PHE A 339 -9.87 8.96 22.94
CA PHE A 339 -9.56 10.16 23.71
C PHE A 339 -10.34 10.27 25.03
N SER A 340 -11.47 9.57 25.17
CA SER A 340 -12.25 9.57 26.41
C SER A 340 -11.60 8.80 27.57
N ASN A 341 -10.44 8.16 27.36
CA ASN A 341 -9.69 7.50 28.43
C ASN A 341 -8.87 8.53 29.23
N ASN A 342 -9.36 8.89 30.41
CA ASN A 342 -8.76 9.91 31.27
C ASN A 342 -7.41 9.50 31.89
N ASN A 343 -7.04 8.22 31.84
CA ASN A 343 -5.76 7.73 32.33
C ASN A 343 -4.70 7.63 31.23
N SER A 344 -4.92 8.28 30.09
CA SER A 344 -4.02 8.24 28.95
C SER A 344 -3.51 9.62 28.56
N VAL A 345 -2.27 9.65 28.07
CA VAL A 345 -1.65 10.80 27.44
C VAL A 345 -1.42 10.50 25.99
N PHE A 346 -1.92 11.36 25.09
CA PHE A 346 -1.90 11.12 23.65
C PHE A 346 -0.78 11.90 22.98
N PHE A 347 -0.05 11.20 22.11
CA PHE A 347 1.04 11.77 21.30
C PHE A 347 0.66 11.73 19.82
N ASN A 348 0.84 12.84 19.14
CA ASN A 348 0.64 12.94 17.70
C ASN A 348 1.84 12.32 16.95
N LEU A 349 1.55 11.26 16.19
CA LEU A 349 2.50 10.62 15.27
C LEU A 349 2.02 10.72 13.81
N GLN A 350 1.10 11.63 13.53
CA GLN A 350 0.60 11.86 12.19
C GLN A 350 1.50 12.84 11.45
N TYR A 351 2.15 12.38 10.40
CA TYR A 351 2.92 13.21 9.47
C TYR A 351 2.00 13.85 8.41
N GLY A 352 2.54 14.86 7.71
CA GLY A 352 1.85 15.58 6.64
C GLY A 352 1.12 16.84 7.11
N ASP A 353 0.41 17.51 6.21
CA ASP A 353 -0.32 18.73 6.51
C ASP A 353 -1.63 18.42 7.24
N ILE A 354 -1.59 18.50 8.57
CA ILE A 354 -2.72 18.19 9.45
C ILE A 354 -3.01 19.30 10.45
N GLN A 355 -2.27 20.41 10.38
CA GLN A 355 -2.29 21.46 11.41
C GLN A 355 -3.71 22.02 11.63
N ASN A 356 -4.38 22.43 10.55
CA ASN A 356 -5.73 22.99 10.62
C ASN A 356 -6.75 21.97 11.20
N GLU A 357 -6.65 20.69 10.83
CA GLU A 357 -7.54 19.66 11.37
C GLU A 357 -7.32 19.45 12.86
N LEU A 358 -6.06 19.36 13.27
CA LEU A 358 -5.68 19.14 14.65
C LEU A 358 -6.12 20.32 15.53
N GLU A 359 -5.86 21.57 15.12
CA GLU A 359 -6.26 22.77 15.85
C GLU A 359 -7.80 22.88 15.97
N ASN A 360 -8.53 22.66 14.88
CA ASN A 360 -9.99 22.67 14.90
C ASN A 360 -10.56 21.62 15.85
N PHE A 361 -10.00 20.42 15.84
CA PHE A 361 -10.42 19.34 16.73
C PHE A 361 -10.14 19.67 18.20
N LEU A 362 -8.93 20.14 18.54
CA LEU A 362 -8.54 20.48 19.91
C LEU A 362 -9.35 21.64 20.48
N ASN A 363 -9.69 22.63 19.65
CA ASN A 363 -10.53 23.76 20.06
C ASN A 363 -11.97 23.33 20.37
N LYS A 364 -12.50 22.36 19.63
CA LYS A 364 -13.86 21.86 19.78
C LYS A 364 -14.02 20.89 20.95
N GLU A 365 -13.13 19.92 21.08
CA GLU A 365 -13.34 18.75 21.93
C GLU A 365 -12.58 18.78 23.27
N LYS A 366 -11.78 19.82 23.53
CA LYS A 366 -10.96 20.01 24.76
C LYS A 366 -10.04 18.84 25.14
N TYR A 367 -9.71 17.97 24.18
CA TYR A 367 -8.70 16.92 24.37
C TYR A 367 -7.30 17.51 24.30
N LYS A 368 -6.35 16.80 24.92
CA LYS A 368 -4.93 17.19 24.86
C LYS A 368 -4.15 16.14 24.08
N ILE A 369 -3.56 16.56 22.96
CA ILE A 369 -2.67 15.74 22.14
C ILE A 369 -1.31 16.45 22.10
N ILE A 370 -0.28 15.74 22.52
CA ILE A 370 1.10 16.26 22.57
C ILE A 370 1.72 16.09 21.19
N THR A 371 2.26 17.17 20.64
CA THR A 371 3.05 17.15 19.41
C THR A 371 4.46 17.64 19.73
N LEU A 372 5.47 16.84 19.39
CA LEU A 372 6.86 17.26 19.50
C LEU A 372 7.18 18.25 18.37
N LYS A 373 7.68 19.41 18.72
CA LYS A 373 7.92 20.52 17.77
C LYS A 373 9.17 20.31 16.93
N ASN A 374 10.16 19.63 17.50
CA ASN A 374 11.47 19.44 16.88
C ASN A 374 11.61 18.09 16.16
N LEU A 375 10.56 17.25 16.15
CA LEU A 375 10.58 15.94 15.50
C LEU A 375 9.91 16.00 14.13
N ASP A 376 10.70 15.86 13.07
CA ASP A 376 10.20 15.64 11.72
C ASP A 376 9.72 14.18 11.57
N LEU A 377 8.39 13.99 11.69
CA LEU A 377 7.74 12.67 11.59
C LEU A 377 7.83 12.03 10.20
N PHE A 378 8.21 12.79 9.17
CA PHE A 378 8.31 12.30 7.79
C PHE A 378 9.74 11.88 7.41
N ASN A 379 10.76 12.60 7.89
CA ASN A 379 12.15 12.34 7.50
C ASN A 379 12.98 11.72 8.62
N ASN A 380 12.72 12.03 9.89
CA ASN A 380 13.52 11.54 11.01
C ASN A 380 12.97 10.24 11.58
N PHE A 381 13.24 9.10 10.92
CA PHE A 381 12.78 7.79 11.36
C PHE A 381 13.47 7.29 12.64
N SER A 382 14.72 7.69 12.89
CA SER A 382 15.41 7.37 14.15
C SER A 382 14.76 8.07 15.34
N GLY A 383 14.41 9.35 15.21
CA GLY A 383 13.68 10.09 16.22
C GLY A 383 12.25 9.58 16.42
N LEU A 384 11.56 9.23 15.32
CA LEU A 384 10.24 8.61 15.40
C LEU A 384 10.29 7.24 16.10
N ALA A 385 11.32 6.43 15.82
CA ALA A 385 11.54 5.16 16.50
C ALA A 385 11.81 5.38 17.99
N ASN A 386 12.58 6.40 18.36
CA ASN A 386 12.79 6.76 19.76
C ASN A 386 11.47 7.10 20.47
N LEU A 387 10.64 7.96 19.89
CA LEU A 387 9.33 8.30 20.46
C LEU A 387 8.47 7.03 20.59
N LEU A 388 8.36 6.21 19.55
CA LEU A 388 7.58 4.97 19.56
C LEU A 388 8.00 4.04 20.71
N THR A 389 9.29 3.88 20.99
CA THR A 389 9.80 3.00 22.07
C THR A 389 9.44 3.52 23.49
N LYS A 390 9.00 4.76 23.63
CA LYS A 390 8.56 5.35 24.91
C LYS A 390 7.05 5.28 25.09
N LEU A 391 6.31 4.75 24.12
CA LEU A 391 4.86 4.59 24.16
C LEU A 391 4.46 3.21 24.66
N ASP A 392 3.33 3.14 25.36
CA ASP A 392 2.72 1.90 25.84
C ASP A 392 1.83 1.26 24.75
N LEU A 393 1.25 2.11 23.90
CA LEU A 393 0.30 1.71 22.85
C LEU A 393 0.40 2.66 21.65
N PHE A 394 0.27 2.12 20.44
CA PHE A 394 0.08 2.91 19.23
C PHE A 394 -1.22 2.52 18.53
N ILE A 395 -2.10 3.49 18.27
CA ILE A 395 -3.38 3.29 17.57
C ILE A 395 -3.32 4.02 16.24
N THR A 396 -3.47 3.28 15.14
CA THR A 396 -3.17 3.82 13.82
C THR A 396 -3.98 3.17 12.70
N VAL A 397 -3.94 3.81 11.54
CA VAL A 397 -4.37 3.24 10.25
C VAL A 397 -3.17 2.67 9.49
N SER A 398 -3.42 2.04 8.33
CA SER A 398 -2.34 1.49 7.49
C SER A 398 -1.46 2.60 6.88
N ASN A 399 -0.31 2.84 7.48
CA ASN A 399 0.72 3.78 7.03
C ASN A 399 2.14 3.27 7.36
N SER A 400 3.19 4.04 7.02
CA SER A 400 4.58 3.65 7.29
C SER A 400 4.92 3.58 8.77
N THR A 401 4.33 4.46 9.59
CA THR A 401 4.53 4.46 11.05
C THR A 401 3.99 3.19 11.70
N ALA A 402 2.90 2.60 11.14
CA ALA A 402 2.39 1.31 11.60
C ALA A 402 3.42 0.18 11.40
N HIS A 403 4.10 0.14 10.25
CA HIS A 403 5.16 -0.83 10.00
C HIS A 403 6.37 -0.60 10.91
N LEU A 404 6.76 0.65 11.12
CA LEU A 404 7.88 0.99 12.01
C LEU A 404 7.59 0.55 13.45
N ALA A 405 6.44 0.92 14.01
CA ALA A 405 6.02 0.52 15.35
C ALA A 405 5.99 -1.00 15.50
N SER A 406 5.44 -1.69 14.50
CA SER A 406 5.34 -3.15 14.50
C SER A 406 6.71 -3.83 14.47
N ALA A 407 7.62 -3.32 13.64
CA ALA A 407 8.98 -3.82 13.53
C ALA A 407 9.84 -3.56 14.78
N LEU A 408 9.52 -2.51 15.55
CA LEU A 408 10.10 -2.21 16.86
C LEU A 408 9.46 -3.04 17.99
N GLY A 409 8.36 -3.75 17.73
CA GLY A 409 7.65 -4.53 18.74
C GLY A 409 6.69 -3.73 19.63
N ILE A 410 6.35 -2.52 19.22
CA ILE A 410 5.41 -1.68 19.97
C ILE A 410 4.00 -2.23 19.82
N LYS A 411 3.29 -2.36 20.93
CA LYS A 411 1.87 -2.77 20.94
C LYS A 411 1.07 -1.84 20.04
N THR A 412 0.55 -2.37 18.94
CA THR A 412 -0.10 -1.58 17.90
C THR A 412 -1.52 -2.07 17.63
N ILE A 413 -2.48 -1.16 17.68
CA ILE A 413 -3.82 -1.38 17.17
C ILE A 413 -3.90 -0.76 15.79
N LEU A 414 -4.08 -1.60 14.79
CA LEU A 414 -4.28 -1.18 13.40
C LEU A 414 -5.78 -1.20 13.08
N ILE A 415 -6.30 -0.03 12.70
CA ILE A 415 -7.68 0.10 12.24
C ILE A 415 -7.71 -0.19 10.75
N LYS A 416 -8.38 -1.28 10.39
CA LYS A 416 -8.49 -1.73 9.00
C LYS A 416 -9.62 -0.98 8.29
N PRO A 417 -9.43 -0.52 7.05
CA PRO A 417 -10.51 -0.06 6.19
C PRO A 417 -11.50 -1.22 5.90
N GLU A 418 -12.80 -0.95 5.97
CA GLU A 418 -13.82 -2.01 5.81
C GLU A 418 -13.89 -2.57 4.41
N ASN A 419 -13.94 -1.71 3.41
CA ASN A 419 -14.21 -2.07 2.03
C ASN A 419 -12.98 -2.20 1.15
N HIS A 420 -11.83 -1.73 1.63
CA HIS A 420 -10.61 -1.76 0.83
C HIS A 420 -10.00 -3.16 0.81
N ALA A 421 -9.55 -3.59 -0.36
CA ALA A 421 -8.67 -4.75 -0.50
C ALA A 421 -7.42 -4.51 0.34
N SER A 422 -7.44 -4.97 1.58
CA SER A 422 -6.31 -4.78 2.48
C SER A 422 -5.06 -5.34 1.81
N PHE A 423 -3.95 -4.63 1.96
CA PHE A 423 -2.66 -5.17 1.59
C PHE A 423 -2.47 -6.55 2.23
N HIS A 424 -1.83 -7.46 1.54
CA HIS A 424 -1.66 -8.84 1.98
C HIS A 424 -1.03 -8.96 3.38
N TYR A 425 -0.21 -8.00 3.78
CA TYR A 425 0.45 -7.97 5.09
C TYR A 425 -0.48 -7.59 6.25
N TRP A 426 -1.62 -6.93 5.98
CA TRP A 426 -2.69 -6.73 6.96
C TRP A 426 -3.81 -7.74 6.81
N ASN A 427 -3.54 -8.85 6.13
CA ASN A 427 -4.43 -10.00 6.17
C ASN A 427 -4.36 -10.62 7.56
N TYR A 428 -5.51 -10.98 8.12
CA TYR A 428 -5.56 -11.43 9.50
C TYR A 428 -6.56 -12.55 9.71
N GLU A 429 -6.21 -13.39 10.65
CA GLU A 429 -7.11 -14.36 11.26
C GLU A 429 -7.16 -14.03 12.75
N ASN A 430 -8.37 -13.95 13.31
CA ASN A 430 -8.58 -13.59 14.73
C ASN A 430 -7.89 -12.29 15.18
N GLY A 431 -7.84 -11.29 14.31
CA GLY A 431 -7.23 -9.99 14.61
C GLY A 431 -5.70 -9.93 14.54
N LYS A 432 -5.02 -11.01 14.12
CA LYS A 432 -3.55 -11.08 14.04
C LYS A 432 -3.06 -11.15 12.59
N THR A 433 -1.87 -10.60 12.33
CA THR A 433 -1.16 -10.73 11.07
C THR A 433 0.00 -11.72 11.19
N PRO A 434 0.37 -12.46 10.14
CA PRO A 434 1.54 -13.33 10.19
C PRO A 434 2.87 -12.56 10.25
N TRP A 435 2.89 -11.28 9.90
CA TRP A 435 4.12 -10.49 9.79
C TRP A 435 4.63 -9.93 11.11
N TYR A 436 3.73 -9.57 12.05
CA TYR A 436 4.08 -8.87 13.27
C TYR A 436 3.27 -9.39 14.45
N GLU A 437 3.93 -9.80 15.51
CA GLU A 437 3.28 -10.31 16.74
C GLU A 437 2.60 -9.18 17.53
N SER A 438 3.21 -7.99 17.53
CA SER A 438 2.76 -6.85 18.32
C SER A 438 1.52 -6.13 17.78
N VAL A 439 0.93 -6.61 16.65
CA VAL A 439 -0.20 -5.96 15.99
C VAL A 439 -1.50 -6.69 16.24
N ASN A 440 -2.50 -5.92 16.68
CA ASN A 440 -3.91 -6.31 16.66
C ASN A 440 -4.66 -5.48 15.63
N ILE A 441 -5.42 -6.14 14.76
CA ILE A 441 -6.18 -5.50 13.69
C ILE A 441 -7.64 -5.47 14.08
N ILE A 442 -8.25 -4.28 14.06
CA ILE A 442 -9.65 -4.04 14.40
C ILE A 442 -10.41 -3.40 13.23
N SER A 443 -11.73 -3.49 13.23
CA SER A 443 -12.59 -2.78 12.28
C SER A 443 -12.81 -1.32 12.71
N ARG A 444 -13.31 -0.48 11.79
CA ARG A 444 -13.77 0.88 12.11
C ARG A 444 -14.96 0.88 13.08
N GLU A 445 -15.80 -0.14 13.02
CA GLU A 445 -16.95 -0.29 13.93
C GLU A 445 -16.47 -0.55 15.36
N ASN A 446 -15.43 -1.37 15.54
CA ASN A 446 -14.81 -1.54 16.85
C ASN A 446 -14.32 -0.22 17.45
N LEU A 447 -13.80 0.70 16.61
CA LEU A 447 -13.36 2.02 17.06
C LEU A 447 -14.52 2.88 17.57
N LYS A 448 -15.72 2.70 17.02
CA LYS A 448 -16.97 3.38 17.44
C LYS A 448 -17.60 2.78 18.68
N ASP A 449 -17.22 1.57 19.08
CA ASP A 449 -17.72 0.90 20.27
C ASP A 449 -16.93 1.34 21.52
N LYS A 450 -17.57 2.16 22.37
CA LYS A 450 -16.97 2.66 23.58
C LYS A 450 -16.55 1.53 24.55
N ASN A 451 -17.37 0.49 24.69
CA ASN A 451 -17.06 -0.62 25.59
C ASN A 451 -15.88 -1.43 25.08
N PHE A 452 -15.78 -1.64 23.77
CA PHE A 452 -14.64 -2.29 23.15
C PHE A 452 -13.35 -1.49 23.37
N ILE A 453 -13.38 -0.17 23.20
CA ILE A 453 -12.22 0.70 23.42
C ILE A 453 -11.83 0.70 24.91
N GLN A 454 -12.78 0.78 25.83
CA GLN A 454 -12.49 0.66 27.26
C GLN A 454 -11.81 -0.64 27.61
N LYS A 455 -12.24 -1.76 27.00
CA LYS A 455 -11.61 -3.07 27.18
C LYS A 455 -10.15 -3.10 26.69
N ILE A 456 -9.83 -2.40 25.62
CA ILE A 456 -8.43 -2.29 25.15
C ILE A 456 -7.55 -1.64 26.23
N PHE A 457 -8.05 -0.61 26.89
CA PHE A 457 -7.29 0.11 27.93
C PHE A 457 -7.26 -0.60 29.29
N SER A 458 -8.31 -1.36 29.63
CA SER A 458 -8.36 -2.14 30.88
C SER A 458 -7.55 -3.42 30.79
N ASP A 459 -7.48 -3.99 29.62
CA ASP A 459 -6.92 -5.31 29.38
C ASP A 459 -5.66 -5.21 28.51
N PHE A 460 -4.54 -4.72 29.12
CA PHE A 460 -3.24 -4.80 28.44
C PHE A 460 -2.84 -6.23 28.03
N LYS A 461 -3.64 -7.24 28.40
CA LYS A 461 -3.57 -8.64 27.94
C LYS A 461 -4.16 -8.84 26.53
N PHE A 462 -4.67 -7.80 25.89
CA PHE A 462 -5.19 -7.87 24.52
C PHE A 462 -4.09 -8.15 23.48
N PHE A 463 -2.83 -8.13 23.91
CA PHE A 463 -1.65 -8.34 23.05
C PHE A 463 -0.97 -9.68 23.29
#